data_3c94185ae94c1b5e0f74fdc5ac43bbe4
#
_entry.id   3c94185ae94c1b5e0f74fdc5ac43bbe4
#
_cell.length_a   1.000
_cell.length_b   1.000
_cell.length_c   1.000
_cell.angle_alpha   90.00
_cell.angle_beta   90.00
_cell.angle_gamma   90.00
#
_symmetry.space_group_name_H-M   'P 1'
#
loop_
_entity.id
_entity.type
_entity.pdbx_description
1 polymer ?
#
loop_
_entity_poly.entity_id
_entity_poly.type
_entity_poly.pdbx_seq_one_letter_code
_entity_poly.pdbx_strand_id
1 'polypeptide(L)'
;PGHYDRVNKKGSISCETQPEPHRLGHMVQFTTSLTKKIDFYQDILGLKLTDTCEGLIAFMRTPGGCDHHTVAFLQADQPGFHHASFEMDNVDHVGLGGQAMLEKGYRNGWGLGRHALGSNFFWYIRDPHDGLCEYFADIDYIADDDTWEVNDWPMDVGFYLWGPNPPEEFGMNYEGCK
;
A
#
# COMPACT_ATOMS: atom_id res chain seq x y z
N PRO A 1 0.81 -19.57 -7.92
CA PRO A 1 0.92 -21.01 -8.01
C PRO A 1 0.41 -21.51 -9.34
N GLY A 2 1.20 -22.36 -9.99
CA GLY A 2 0.88 -22.93 -11.29
C GLY A 2 -0.31 -23.88 -11.23
N HIS A 3 -0.87 -24.20 -12.40
CA HIS A 3 -1.98 -25.14 -12.53
C HIS A 3 -1.73 -26.48 -11.78
N TYR A 4 -0.51 -26.97 -11.83
CA TYR A 4 -0.13 -28.25 -11.23
C TYR A 4 -0.08 -28.24 -9.69
N ASP A 5 0.06 -27.08 -9.07
CA ASP A 5 0.10 -26.98 -7.59
C ASP A 5 -1.26 -27.28 -6.94
N ARG A 6 -2.33 -27.26 -7.73
CA ARG A 6 -3.71 -27.50 -7.28
C ARG A 6 -4.30 -28.83 -7.72
N VAL A 7 -3.53 -29.67 -8.43
CA VAL A 7 -4.02 -30.97 -8.85
C VAL A 7 -4.26 -31.86 -7.63
N ASN A 8 -5.47 -32.44 -7.52
CA ASN A 8 -5.91 -33.29 -6.40
C ASN A 8 -5.85 -32.62 -5.00
N LYS A 9 -5.65 -31.31 -4.92
CA LYS A 9 -5.76 -30.58 -3.67
C LYS A 9 -7.18 -30.01 -3.53
N LYS A 10 -7.77 -30.19 -2.36
CA LYS A 10 -8.93 -29.37 -1.97
C LYS A 10 -8.48 -27.91 -1.98
N GLY A 11 -9.36 -26.99 -2.35
CA GLY A 11 -9.06 -25.57 -2.26
C GLY A 11 -8.44 -25.25 -0.90
N SER A 12 -7.47 -24.35 -0.87
CA SER A 12 -6.81 -23.94 0.36
C SER A 12 -7.78 -23.17 1.25
N ILE A 13 -8.73 -23.88 1.81
CA ILE A 13 -9.60 -23.33 2.84
C ILE A 13 -8.94 -23.69 4.16
N SER A 14 -7.93 -22.98 4.54
CA SER A 14 -7.58 -22.89 5.95
C SER A 14 -8.50 -21.84 6.58
N CYS A 15 -9.80 -22.10 6.56
CA CYS A 15 -10.80 -21.30 7.27
C CYS A 15 -10.70 -21.44 8.80
N GLU A 16 -9.68 -22.14 9.29
CA GLU A 16 -9.52 -22.44 10.72
C GLU A 16 -8.83 -21.32 11.48
N THR A 17 -8.16 -20.41 10.80
CA THR A 17 -7.53 -19.24 11.42
C THR A 17 -8.08 -17.96 10.79
N GLN A 18 -8.49 -17.01 11.63
CA GLN A 18 -8.74 -15.66 11.12
C GLN A 18 -7.44 -15.11 10.55
N PRO A 19 -7.46 -14.49 9.36
CA PRO A 19 -6.27 -13.88 8.81
C PRO A 19 -5.78 -12.76 9.75
N GLU A 20 -4.51 -12.83 10.12
CA GLU A 20 -3.86 -11.85 10.98
C GLU A 20 -2.68 -11.24 10.22
N PRO A 21 -2.44 -9.93 10.36
CA PRO A 21 -1.29 -9.29 9.75
C PRO A 21 0.01 -9.71 10.43
N HIS A 22 1.09 -9.89 9.64
CA HIS A 22 2.41 -10.25 10.17
C HIS A 22 3.18 -9.05 10.70
N ARG A 23 3.08 -7.92 10.00
CA ARG A 23 3.85 -6.72 10.29
C ARG A 23 3.19 -5.47 9.74
N LEU A 24 3.61 -4.33 10.28
CA LEU A 24 3.44 -3.04 9.61
C LEU A 24 4.42 -3.01 8.43
N GLY A 25 3.90 -2.95 7.21
CA GLY A 25 4.72 -2.94 5.99
C GLY A 25 5.14 -1.54 5.60
N HIS A 26 4.19 -0.64 5.44
CA HIS A 26 4.46 0.73 5.06
C HIS A 26 3.47 1.73 5.67
N MET A 27 3.81 3.00 5.53
CA MET A 27 2.92 4.10 5.87
C MET A 27 2.93 5.16 4.77
N VAL A 28 1.82 5.88 4.63
CA VAL A 28 1.70 7.00 3.69
C VAL A 28 1.28 8.26 4.42
N GLN A 29 1.94 9.36 4.09
CA GLN A 29 1.73 10.67 4.70
C GLN A 29 1.45 11.73 3.64
N PHE A 30 0.61 12.68 3.97
CA PHE A 30 0.47 13.92 3.21
C PHE A 30 1.60 14.89 3.50
N THR A 31 2.04 15.62 2.49
CA THR A 31 3.07 16.65 2.61
C THR A 31 2.78 17.85 1.73
N THR A 32 3.19 19.02 2.17
CA THR A 32 3.10 20.26 1.37
C THR A 32 4.27 20.41 0.39
N SER A 33 5.28 19.52 0.43
CA SER A 33 6.41 19.54 -0.49
C SER A 33 7.05 18.17 -0.60
N LEU A 34 6.80 17.47 -1.71
CA LEU A 34 7.44 16.19 -2.02
C LEU A 34 8.97 16.33 -2.08
N THR A 35 9.48 17.36 -2.76
CA THR A 35 10.93 17.57 -2.91
C THR A 35 11.61 17.64 -1.54
N LYS A 36 11.12 18.46 -0.62
CA LYS A 36 11.72 18.56 0.72
C LYS A 36 11.63 17.26 1.52
N LYS A 37 10.57 16.47 1.32
CA LYS A 37 10.45 15.16 1.95
C LYS A 37 11.45 14.18 1.36
N ILE A 38 11.55 14.10 0.05
CA ILE A 38 12.53 13.25 -0.63
C ILE A 38 13.95 13.61 -0.16
N ASP A 39 14.34 14.89 -0.23
CA ASP A 39 15.67 15.37 0.18
C ASP A 39 15.98 14.97 1.63
N PHE A 40 15.04 15.23 2.56
CA PHE A 40 15.23 14.89 3.97
C PHE A 40 15.40 13.38 4.19
N TYR A 41 14.54 12.57 3.56
CA TYR A 41 14.59 11.12 3.75
C TYR A 41 15.80 10.48 3.07
N GLN A 42 16.27 11.03 1.94
CA GLN A 42 17.47 10.57 1.28
C GLN A 42 18.75 11.05 2.01
N ASP A 43 18.89 12.36 2.22
CA ASP A 43 20.14 12.96 2.65
C ASP A 43 20.40 12.78 4.16
N ILE A 44 19.31 12.75 4.96
CA ILE A 44 19.42 12.70 6.42
C ILE A 44 19.15 11.30 6.96
N LEU A 45 18.13 10.60 6.43
CA LEU A 45 17.76 9.27 6.92
C LEU A 45 18.34 8.14 6.08
N GLY A 46 18.90 8.42 4.90
CA GLY A 46 19.55 7.43 4.04
C GLY A 46 18.60 6.49 3.29
N LEU A 47 17.33 6.85 3.16
CA LEU A 47 16.39 6.07 2.35
C LEU A 47 16.72 6.24 0.87
N LYS A 48 16.20 5.34 0.07
CA LYS A 48 16.27 5.37 -1.40
C LYS A 48 14.92 5.78 -1.97
N LEU A 49 14.92 6.67 -2.96
CA LEU A 49 13.74 6.89 -3.80
C LEU A 49 13.52 5.65 -4.65
N THR A 50 12.31 5.15 -4.70
CA THR A 50 11.94 3.99 -5.51
C THR A 50 11.27 4.42 -6.80
N ASP A 51 10.17 5.15 -6.70
CA ASP A 51 9.42 5.66 -7.85
C ASP A 51 8.68 6.94 -7.47
N THR A 52 8.26 7.69 -8.48
CA THR A 52 7.33 8.82 -8.35
C THR A 52 6.15 8.68 -9.29
N CYS A 53 5.12 9.46 -9.06
CA CYS A 53 3.96 9.53 -9.92
C CYS A 53 3.54 10.99 -10.12
N GLU A 54 3.93 11.56 -11.27
CA GLU A 54 3.56 12.91 -11.75
C GLU A 54 3.69 14.04 -10.70
N GLY A 55 4.69 13.95 -9.83
CA GLY A 55 4.87 14.93 -8.75
C GLY A 55 3.77 14.91 -7.66
N LEU A 56 2.90 13.91 -7.67
CA LEU A 56 1.83 13.74 -6.69
C LEU A 56 2.18 12.73 -5.60
N ILE A 57 2.94 11.68 -5.95
CA ILE A 57 3.33 10.63 -5.01
C ILE A 57 4.83 10.37 -5.15
N ALA A 58 5.51 10.12 -4.03
CA ALA A 58 6.87 9.60 -3.98
C ALA A 58 6.92 8.38 -3.07
N PHE A 59 7.50 7.30 -3.56
CA PHE A 59 7.70 6.04 -2.86
C PHE A 59 9.16 5.90 -2.44
N MET A 60 9.42 5.56 -1.19
CA MET A 60 10.77 5.43 -0.65
C MET A 60 10.93 4.15 0.15
N ARG A 61 12.14 3.60 0.12
CA ARG A 61 12.51 2.36 0.79
C ARG A 61 13.77 2.50 1.62
N THR A 62 13.99 1.56 2.53
CA THR A 62 15.28 1.39 3.20
C THR A 62 16.28 0.75 2.24
N PRO A 63 17.58 1.08 2.31
CA PRO A 63 18.60 0.44 1.48
C PRO A 63 18.90 -1.00 1.92
N GLY A 64 19.48 -1.79 1.02
CA GLY A 64 20.06 -3.09 1.35
C GLY A 64 19.10 -4.28 1.27
N GLY A 65 18.11 -4.21 0.40
CA GLY A 65 17.08 -5.25 0.20
C GLY A 65 15.82 -4.98 1.04
N CYS A 66 14.74 -4.59 0.35
CA CYS A 66 13.51 -4.13 1.00
C CYS A 66 12.32 -4.24 0.05
N ASP A 67 11.12 -4.16 0.60
CA ASP A 67 9.92 -3.95 -0.18
C ASP A 67 10.03 -2.69 -1.04
N HIS A 68 9.26 -2.64 -2.13
CA HIS A 68 9.20 -1.50 -3.04
C HIS A 68 9.13 -0.17 -2.30
N HIS A 69 8.38 -0.11 -1.22
CA HIS A 69 8.35 1.06 -0.34
C HIS A 69 8.03 0.68 1.11
N THR A 70 8.60 1.44 2.03
CA THR A 70 8.30 1.41 3.47
C THR A 70 7.62 2.70 3.92
N VAL A 71 7.77 3.77 3.14
CA VAL A 71 7.08 5.03 3.32
C VAL A 71 6.77 5.65 1.95
N ALA A 72 5.60 6.28 1.84
CA ALA A 72 5.28 7.11 0.68
C ALA A 72 4.72 8.47 1.11
N PHE A 73 4.82 9.44 0.22
CA PHE A 73 4.37 10.81 0.44
C PHE A 73 3.42 11.23 -0.67
N LEU A 74 2.28 11.77 -0.27
CA LEU A 74 1.29 12.38 -1.15
C LEU A 74 1.38 13.90 -1.06
N GLN A 75 1.48 14.58 -2.19
CA GLN A 75 1.42 16.03 -2.24
C GLN A 75 0.01 16.51 -1.86
N ALA A 76 -0.07 17.44 -0.93
CA ALA A 76 -1.32 18.03 -0.46
C ALA A 76 -1.08 19.46 0.05
N ASP A 77 -2.17 20.19 0.33
CA ASP A 77 -2.09 21.55 0.86
C ASP A 77 -1.72 21.62 2.36
N GLN A 78 -1.90 20.51 3.08
CA GLN A 78 -1.62 20.36 4.50
C GLN A 78 -0.89 19.04 4.77
N PRO A 79 0.02 18.99 5.76
CA PRO A 79 0.57 17.72 6.21
C PRO A 79 -0.51 16.89 6.92
N GLY A 80 -0.34 15.57 6.94
CA GLY A 80 -1.24 14.67 7.62
C GLY A 80 -0.88 13.22 7.40
N PHE A 81 -1.65 12.32 8.00
CA PHE A 81 -1.53 10.89 7.86
C PHE A 81 -2.58 10.37 6.87
N HIS A 82 -2.16 9.55 5.90
CA HIS A 82 -3.08 8.93 4.97
C HIS A 82 -3.48 7.53 5.42
N HIS A 83 -2.51 6.63 5.57
CA HIS A 83 -2.77 5.27 6.04
C HIS A 83 -1.53 4.57 6.58
N ALA A 84 -1.79 3.52 7.35
CA ALA A 84 -0.83 2.46 7.67
C ALA A 84 -1.26 1.17 6.98
N SER A 85 -0.28 0.41 6.49
CA SER A 85 -0.50 -0.80 5.73
C SER A 85 0.08 -2.02 6.43
N PHE A 86 -0.72 -3.08 6.55
CA PHE A 86 -0.41 -4.29 7.31
C PHE A 86 -0.36 -5.49 6.37
N GLU A 87 0.77 -6.20 6.38
CA GLU A 87 1.00 -7.34 5.50
C GLU A 87 0.25 -8.58 5.95
N MET A 88 -0.40 -9.20 4.97
CA MET A 88 -1.10 -10.48 5.08
C MET A 88 -0.33 -11.55 4.29
N ASP A 89 -0.57 -12.84 4.59
CA ASP A 89 0.11 -13.97 3.92
C ASP A 89 -0.03 -13.97 2.38
N ASN A 90 -1.20 -13.58 1.89
CA ASN A 90 -1.55 -13.69 0.46
C ASN A 90 -2.86 -12.93 0.18
N VAL A 91 -3.25 -12.90 -1.09
CA VAL A 91 -4.48 -12.22 -1.55
C VAL A 91 -5.76 -12.78 -0.91
N ASP A 92 -5.82 -14.09 -0.64
CA ASP A 92 -6.99 -14.69 0.02
C ASP A 92 -7.14 -14.13 1.46
N HIS A 93 -6.01 -13.95 2.17
CA HIS A 93 -6.02 -13.34 3.50
C HIS A 93 -6.34 -11.85 3.46
N VAL A 94 -5.92 -11.10 2.44
CA VAL A 94 -6.37 -9.71 2.22
C VAL A 94 -7.89 -9.67 2.06
N GLY A 95 -8.44 -10.56 1.21
CA GLY A 95 -9.88 -10.66 0.98
C GLY A 95 -10.67 -11.03 2.23
N LEU A 96 -10.26 -12.10 2.91
CA LEU A 96 -10.91 -12.57 4.14
C LEU A 96 -10.82 -11.55 5.27
N GLY A 97 -9.66 -10.90 5.43
CA GLY A 97 -9.45 -9.86 6.44
C GLY A 97 -10.36 -8.66 6.21
N GLY A 98 -10.40 -8.15 4.97
CA GLY A 98 -11.30 -7.06 4.59
C GLY A 98 -12.76 -7.42 4.81
N GLN A 99 -13.20 -8.59 4.37
CA GLN A 99 -14.57 -9.07 4.60
C GLN A 99 -14.92 -9.16 6.10
N ALA A 100 -14.03 -9.74 6.90
CA ALA A 100 -14.23 -9.86 8.34
C ALA A 100 -14.40 -8.50 9.04
N MET A 101 -13.66 -7.47 8.56
CA MET A 101 -13.82 -6.11 9.07
C MET A 101 -15.17 -5.50 8.70
N LEU A 102 -15.64 -5.70 7.46
CA LEU A 102 -16.98 -5.26 7.04
C LEU A 102 -18.10 -5.95 7.84
N GLU A 103 -17.96 -7.24 8.11
CA GLU A 103 -18.92 -8.01 8.94
C GLU A 103 -18.96 -7.51 10.39
N LYS A 104 -17.85 -6.96 10.90
CA LYS A 104 -17.78 -6.29 12.22
C LYS A 104 -18.35 -4.87 12.20
N GLY A 105 -18.82 -4.38 11.05
CA GLY A 105 -19.46 -3.07 10.88
C GLY A 105 -18.50 -1.92 10.57
N TYR A 106 -17.22 -2.19 10.29
CA TYR A 106 -16.30 -1.16 9.81
C TYR A 106 -16.61 -0.81 8.35
N ARG A 107 -16.36 0.45 7.97
CA ARG A 107 -16.66 0.94 6.63
C ARG A 107 -15.59 0.56 5.63
N ASN A 108 -16.00 0.22 4.41
CA ASN A 108 -15.09 0.03 3.30
C ASN A 108 -14.35 1.34 2.97
N GLY A 109 -13.04 1.27 2.81
CA GLY A 109 -12.23 2.36 2.29
C GLY A 109 -12.10 2.25 0.77
N TRP A 110 -11.41 1.19 0.29
CA TRP A 110 -11.23 0.91 -1.13
C TRP A 110 -10.66 -0.51 -1.30
N GLY A 111 -11.19 -1.27 -2.21
CA GLY A 111 -10.67 -2.61 -2.54
C GLY A 111 -11.79 -3.65 -2.68
N LEU A 112 -11.49 -4.89 -2.91
CA LEU A 112 -10.19 -5.53 -3.17
C LEU A 112 -9.64 -5.09 -4.53
N GLY A 113 -8.33 -4.84 -4.62
CA GLY A 113 -7.68 -4.46 -5.87
C GLY A 113 -6.19 -4.82 -5.90
N ARG A 114 -5.51 -4.44 -6.98
CA ARG A 114 -4.05 -4.57 -7.13
C ARG A 114 -3.46 -3.25 -7.58
N HIS A 115 -2.46 -2.75 -6.84
CA HIS A 115 -1.68 -1.59 -7.24
C HIS A 115 -0.79 -1.87 -8.44
N ALA A 116 -0.46 -0.84 -9.21
CA ALA A 116 0.54 -0.92 -10.26
C ALA A 116 1.95 -0.76 -9.66
N LEU A 117 2.20 0.35 -8.95
CA LEU A 117 3.47 0.59 -8.27
C LEU A 117 3.51 -0.19 -6.94
N GLY A 118 4.54 -1.03 -6.82
CA GLY A 118 4.67 -1.98 -5.72
C GLY A 118 3.93 -3.30 -5.95
N SER A 119 3.06 -3.42 -6.96
CA SER A 119 2.35 -4.65 -7.39
C SER A 119 1.47 -5.31 -6.32
N ASN A 120 1.34 -4.75 -5.13
CA ASN A 120 0.64 -5.39 -4.03
C ASN A 120 -0.88 -5.45 -4.22
N PHE A 121 -1.48 -6.56 -3.78
CA PHE A 121 -2.92 -6.61 -3.52
C PHE A 121 -3.26 -5.73 -2.33
N PHE A 122 -4.41 -5.10 -2.34
CA PHE A 122 -4.82 -4.19 -1.28
C PHE A 122 -6.31 -4.28 -0.95
N TRP A 123 -6.63 -3.98 0.30
CA TRP A 123 -7.98 -3.64 0.75
C TRP A 123 -7.90 -2.63 1.89
N TYR A 124 -8.40 -1.43 1.66
CA TYR A 124 -8.49 -0.36 2.65
C TYR A 124 -9.80 -0.43 3.42
N ILE A 125 -9.69 -0.31 4.72
CA ILE A 125 -10.81 -0.24 5.65
C ILE A 125 -10.73 1.09 6.41
N ARG A 126 -11.87 1.69 6.73
CA ARG A 126 -11.92 2.86 7.60
C ARG A 126 -11.76 2.43 9.06
N ASP A 127 -10.83 3.05 9.76
CA ASP A 127 -10.66 2.89 11.20
C ASP A 127 -11.73 3.68 11.99
N PRO A 128 -11.79 3.56 13.34
CA PRO A 128 -12.78 4.29 14.14
C PRO A 128 -12.68 5.82 14.10
N HIS A 129 -11.57 6.38 13.59
CA HIS A 129 -11.37 7.83 13.42
C HIS A 129 -11.54 8.28 11.98
N ASP A 130 -12.07 7.40 11.11
CA ASP A 130 -12.20 7.59 9.67
C ASP A 130 -10.88 7.68 8.90
N GLY A 131 -9.75 7.36 9.53
CA GLY A 131 -8.48 7.11 8.86
C GLY A 131 -8.54 5.85 8.00
N LEU A 132 -7.56 5.66 7.13
CA LEU A 132 -7.43 4.46 6.33
C LEU A 132 -6.44 3.48 6.98
N CYS A 133 -6.82 2.20 6.97
CA CYS A 133 -5.99 1.07 7.33
C CYS A 133 -6.01 0.10 6.15
N GLU A 134 -4.85 -0.30 5.65
CA GLU A 134 -4.72 -1.20 4.51
C GLU A 134 -4.28 -2.59 4.95
N TYR A 135 -4.95 -3.62 4.43
CA TYR A 135 -4.39 -4.97 4.33
C TYR A 135 -3.77 -5.13 2.96
N PHE A 136 -2.51 -5.62 2.90
CA PHE A 136 -1.82 -5.85 1.63
C PHE A 136 -1.10 -7.19 1.60
N ALA A 137 -0.77 -7.66 0.40
CA ALA A 137 0.07 -8.82 0.17
C ALA A 137 0.80 -8.72 -1.18
N ASP A 138 1.88 -9.48 -1.35
CA ASP A 138 2.58 -9.65 -2.63
C ASP A 138 3.16 -8.33 -3.16
N ILE A 139 3.79 -7.55 -2.28
CA ILE A 139 4.52 -6.34 -2.68
C ILE A 139 5.85 -6.72 -3.34
N ASP A 140 6.25 -5.97 -4.36
CA ASP A 140 7.56 -6.13 -5.01
C ASP A 140 8.69 -5.99 -3.99
N TYR A 141 9.66 -6.88 -4.07
CA TYR A 141 10.87 -6.84 -3.24
C TYR A 141 12.09 -6.50 -4.07
N ILE A 142 12.76 -5.42 -3.70
CA ILE A 142 13.99 -4.94 -4.36
C ILE A 142 15.18 -5.50 -3.59
N ALA A 143 15.79 -6.56 -4.13
CA ALA A 143 16.88 -7.28 -3.47
C ALA A 143 18.22 -6.54 -3.58
N ASP A 144 18.41 -5.77 -4.64
CA ASP A 144 19.65 -5.07 -4.95
C ASP A 144 19.34 -3.64 -5.41
N ASP A 145 19.79 -2.68 -4.61
CA ASP A 145 19.59 -1.26 -4.86
C ASP A 145 20.18 -0.77 -6.20
N ASP A 146 21.28 -1.40 -6.64
CA ASP A 146 22.00 -0.98 -7.85
C ASP A 146 21.28 -1.43 -9.15
N THR A 147 20.33 -2.33 -9.03
CA THR A 147 19.55 -2.85 -10.17
C THR A 147 18.22 -2.14 -10.35
N TRP A 148 17.82 -1.28 -9.41
CA TRP A 148 16.53 -0.57 -9.49
C TRP A 148 16.69 0.80 -10.15
N GLU A 149 15.94 1.01 -11.22
CA GLU A 149 15.84 2.30 -11.91
C GLU A 149 14.60 3.06 -11.43
N VAL A 150 14.82 4.25 -10.89
CA VAL A 150 13.73 5.15 -10.46
C VAL A 150 13.00 5.68 -11.68
N ASN A 151 11.68 5.56 -11.69
CA ASN A 151 10.83 6.07 -12.76
C ASN A 151 9.78 7.04 -12.22
N ASP A 152 9.36 7.98 -13.08
CA ASP A 152 8.19 8.82 -12.85
C ASP A 152 7.04 8.30 -13.71
N TRP A 153 6.01 7.80 -13.07
CA TRP A 153 4.89 7.12 -13.72
C TRP A 153 3.69 8.05 -13.92
N PRO A 154 2.97 7.96 -15.05
CA PRO A 154 1.71 8.66 -15.20
C PRO A 154 0.64 8.04 -14.26
N MET A 155 -0.24 8.88 -13.71
CA MET A 155 -1.26 8.46 -12.74
C MET A 155 -2.24 7.42 -13.28
N ASP A 156 -2.57 7.48 -14.54
CA ASP A 156 -3.48 6.54 -15.20
C ASP A 156 -2.91 5.11 -15.33
N VAL A 157 -1.58 4.98 -15.24
CA VAL A 157 -0.88 3.69 -15.31
C VAL A 157 -0.36 3.28 -13.94
N GLY A 158 0.18 4.22 -13.17
CA GLY A 158 0.91 3.94 -11.92
C GLY A 158 0.04 3.62 -10.72
N PHE A 159 -1.26 3.95 -10.74
CA PHE A 159 -2.06 3.92 -9.52
C PHE A 159 -2.58 2.51 -9.17
N TYR A 160 -3.29 1.85 -10.09
CA TYR A 160 -3.75 0.47 -9.86
C TYR A 160 -3.94 -0.28 -11.18
N LEU A 161 -3.77 -1.61 -11.14
CA LEU A 161 -3.93 -2.49 -12.29
C LEU A 161 -5.38 -2.93 -12.49
N TRP A 162 -6.05 -3.25 -11.40
CA TRP A 162 -7.46 -3.66 -11.38
C TRP A 162 -8.06 -3.49 -9.98
N GLY A 163 -9.36 -3.42 -9.93
CA GLY A 163 -10.16 -3.25 -8.70
C GLY A 163 -11.31 -2.29 -8.95
N PRO A 164 -12.09 -1.98 -7.92
CA PRO A 164 -13.08 -0.91 -8.01
C PRO A 164 -12.39 0.45 -8.21
N ASN A 165 -13.10 1.39 -8.79
CA ASN A 165 -12.59 2.77 -8.84
C ASN A 165 -12.35 3.28 -7.41
N PRO A 166 -11.27 4.05 -7.18
CA PRO A 166 -11.05 4.68 -5.89
C PRO A 166 -12.23 5.60 -5.55
N PRO A 167 -12.68 5.63 -4.30
CA PRO A 167 -13.68 6.59 -3.89
C PRO A 167 -13.13 8.01 -3.96
N GLU A 168 -13.99 9.00 -4.21
CA GLU A 168 -13.58 10.40 -4.36
C GLU A 168 -12.79 10.92 -3.15
N GLU A 169 -13.15 10.45 -1.96
CA GLU A 169 -12.50 10.82 -0.72
C GLU A 169 -11.18 10.09 -0.43
N PHE A 170 -10.73 9.16 -1.30
CA PHE A 170 -9.51 8.37 -1.03
C PHE A 170 -8.26 9.25 -0.85
N GLY A 171 -8.13 10.29 -1.65
CA GLY A 171 -7.03 11.25 -1.57
C GLY A 171 -7.24 12.42 -0.59
N MET A 172 -8.29 12.41 0.23
CA MET A 172 -8.57 13.52 1.14
C MET A 172 -7.75 13.44 2.43
N ASN A 173 -7.18 14.57 2.82
CA ASN A 173 -6.50 14.72 4.11
C ASN A 173 -7.51 15.08 5.22
N TYR A 174 -8.00 14.07 5.92
CA TYR A 174 -9.00 14.26 6.99
C TYR A 174 -8.45 15.00 8.22
N GLU A 175 -7.13 14.99 8.44
CA GLU A 175 -6.51 15.74 9.53
C GLU A 175 -6.42 17.24 9.23
N GLY A 176 -6.33 17.61 7.96
CA GLY A 176 -6.29 18.99 7.49
C GLY A 176 -7.65 19.71 7.45
N CYS A 177 -8.74 18.97 7.62
CA CYS A 177 -10.10 19.49 7.52
C CYS A 177 -10.70 19.95 8.87
N LYS A 178 -9.87 20.08 9.91
CA LYS A 178 -10.31 20.51 11.25
C LYS A 178 -10.07 21.99 11.48
#